data_3849f0230825b21e77d3d25104182418
#
_entry.id   3849f0230825b21e77d3d25104182418
#
_cell.length_a   1.000
_cell.length_b   1.000
_cell.length_c   1.000
_cell.angle_alpha   90.00
_cell.angle_beta   90.00
_cell.angle_gamma   90.00
#
_symmetry.space_group_name_H-M   'P 1'
#
loop_
_entity.id
_entity.type
_entity.pdbx_description
1 polymer ?
#
loop_
_entity_poly.entity_id
_entity_poly.type
_entity_poly.pdbx_seq_one_letter_code
_entity_poly.pdbx_strand_id
1 'polypeptide(L)'
;ETNISFVIKLKYLRKALNSIHDSFFLSQYKVLNLFIAGVGTVGGNLLEQIRIQQPKLMQQNGLKLNVVGIANSKHAIFCREGLNLETCIDELKKNGQESSPEHLKEEILKMNIFNSVFVDCTANQAVSDLYEELLNNNVSVVAANKIAASSSYENYIKLKETARHRGIKFLFETNVGAGLPIINTMNDLINSGDHILKLSLIHISEPTRLRCI
;
A
#
# COMPACT_ATOMS: atom_id res chain seq x y z
N GLU A 1 -29.64 12.85 26.26
CA GLU A 1 -28.95 12.86 24.94
C GLU A 1 -27.48 13.18 25.18
N THR A 2 -26.60 12.30 24.74
CA THR A 2 -25.15 12.48 24.83
C THR A 2 -24.61 12.95 23.47
N ASN A 3 -24.03 14.14 23.45
CA ASN A 3 -23.39 14.72 22.27
C ASN A 3 -21.88 14.61 22.42
N ILE A 4 -21.20 14.15 21.37
CA ILE A 4 -19.75 14.16 21.24
C ILE A 4 -19.38 15.22 20.22
N SER A 5 -18.61 16.22 20.62
CA SER A 5 -18.13 17.28 19.74
C SER A 5 -16.62 17.28 19.69
N PHE A 6 -16.07 17.49 18.52
CA PHE A 6 -14.63 17.63 18.34
C PHE A 6 -14.31 18.66 17.25
N VAL A 7 -13.15 19.31 17.41
CA VAL A 7 -12.66 20.34 16.50
C VAL A 7 -11.53 19.77 15.67
N ILE A 8 -11.62 19.95 14.35
CA ILE A 8 -10.61 19.48 13.39
C ILE A 8 -10.24 20.59 12.42
N LYS A 9 -9.05 20.50 11.81
CA LYS A 9 -8.68 21.40 10.72
C LYS A 9 -9.59 21.15 9.51
N LEU A 10 -10.06 22.20 8.86
CA LEU A 10 -11.00 22.13 7.73
C LEU A 10 -10.54 21.18 6.62
N LYS A 11 -9.24 21.14 6.33
CA LYS A 11 -8.67 20.22 5.32
C LYS A 11 -8.93 18.72 5.61
N TYR A 12 -9.23 18.35 6.86
CA TYR A 12 -9.53 16.99 7.26
C TYR A 12 -11.03 16.71 7.42
N LEU A 13 -11.89 17.72 7.22
CA LEU A 13 -13.34 17.60 7.44
C LEU A 13 -13.95 16.42 6.69
N ARG A 14 -13.68 16.31 5.39
CA ARG A 14 -14.20 15.24 4.55
C ARG A 14 -13.74 13.86 5.02
N LYS A 15 -12.46 13.75 5.40
CA LYS A 15 -11.88 12.52 5.93
C LYS A 15 -12.51 12.10 7.24
N ALA A 16 -12.73 13.05 8.14
CA ALA A 16 -13.39 12.82 9.43
C ALA A 16 -14.86 12.43 9.27
N LEU A 17 -15.61 13.10 8.41
CA LEU A 17 -17.02 12.76 8.13
C LEU A 17 -17.13 11.35 7.56
N ASN A 18 -16.30 10.96 6.61
CA ASN A 18 -16.29 9.61 6.06
C ASN A 18 -15.92 8.57 7.12
N SER A 19 -14.92 8.85 7.97
CA SER A 19 -14.54 7.96 9.06
C SER A 19 -15.67 7.75 10.08
N ILE A 20 -16.37 8.82 10.43
CA ILE A 20 -17.54 8.76 11.32
C ILE A 20 -18.66 7.98 10.66
N HIS A 21 -18.95 8.29 9.40
CA HIS A 21 -19.99 7.59 8.64
C HIS A 21 -19.72 6.09 8.60
N ASP A 22 -18.49 5.68 8.22
CA ASP A 22 -18.11 4.26 8.13
C ASP A 22 -18.16 3.56 9.50
N SER A 23 -17.88 4.30 10.59
CA SER A 23 -17.91 3.75 11.95
C SER A 23 -19.31 3.60 12.52
N PHE A 24 -20.23 4.51 12.18
CA PHE A 24 -21.60 4.53 12.75
C PHE A 24 -22.65 3.86 11.89
N PHE A 25 -22.51 3.89 10.57
CA PHE A 25 -23.50 3.34 9.64
C PHE A 25 -23.14 1.95 9.13
N LEU A 26 -22.23 1.25 9.81
CA LEU A 26 -21.88 -0.15 9.57
C LEU A 26 -21.76 -0.45 8.07
N SER A 27 -20.73 0.09 7.43
CA SER A 27 -20.30 -0.48 6.16
C SER A 27 -20.08 -1.98 6.39
N GLN A 28 -20.78 -2.83 5.64
CA GLN A 28 -20.61 -4.30 5.72
C GLN A 28 -19.15 -4.69 5.52
N TYR A 29 -18.37 -3.78 4.95
CA TYR A 29 -16.98 -4.02 4.57
C TYR A 29 -16.11 -2.83 4.98
N LYS A 30 -14.93 -3.14 5.54
CA LYS A 30 -13.85 -2.17 5.64
C LYS A 30 -13.27 -1.95 4.24
N VAL A 31 -13.35 -0.73 3.74
CA VAL A 31 -12.81 -0.38 2.41
C VAL A 31 -11.38 0.15 2.56
N LEU A 32 -10.44 -0.42 1.80
CA LEU A 32 -9.09 0.12 1.58
C LEU A 32 -9.01 0.68 0.16
N ASN A 33 -8.60 1.93 0.03
CA ASN A 33 -8.47 2.61 -1.25
C ASN A 33 -7.01 2.57 -1.72
N LEU A 34 -6.75 1.82 -2.78
CA LEU A 34 -5.41 1.51 -3.25
C LEU A 34 -4.99 2.42 -4.39
N PHE A 35 -3.79 2.98 -4.27
CA PHE A 35 -3.05 3.67 -5.33
C PHE A 35 -1.83 2.83 -5.68
N ILE A 36 -1.78 2.24 -6.86
CA ILE A 36 -0.74 1.29 -7.26
C ILE A 36 0.22 1.94 -8.25
N ALA A 37 1.46 2.14 -7.83
CA ALA A 37 2.55 2.59 -8.68
C ALA A 37 3.32 1.39 -9.25
N GLY A 38 3.45 1.35 -10.58
CA GLY A 38 4.09 0.25 -11.30
C GLY A 38 3.14 -0.89 -11.63
N VAL A 39 2.60 -0.88 -12.85
CA VAL A 39 1.72 -1.94 -13.39
C VAL A 39 2.47 -2.87 -14.36
N GLY A 40 3.74 -3.13 -14.08
CA GLY A 40 4.53 -4.17 -14.74
C GLY A 40 4.16 -5.57 -14.23
N THR A 41 5.13 -6.49 -14.25
CA THR A 41 4.89 -7.89 -13.82
C THR A 41 4.32 -7.97 -12.39
N VAL A 42 4.91 -7.25 -11.43
CA VAL A 42 4.48 -7.32 -10.03
C VAL A 42 3.11 -6.67 -9.83
N GLY A 43 2.93 -5.43 -10.27
CA GLY A 43 1.66 -4.72 -10.10
C GLY A 43 0.53 -5.27 -10.95
N GLY A 44 0.82 -5.76 -12.16
CA GLY A 44 -0.17 -6.44 -12.99
C GLY A 44 -0.69 -7.74 -12.34
N ASN A 45 0.20 -8.56 -11.79
CA ASN A 45 -0.18 -9.75 -11.03
C ASN A 45 -0.96 -9.39 -9.76
N LEU A 46 -0.59 -8.30 -9.08
CA LEU A 46 -1.34 -7.83 -7.91
C LEU A 46 -2.78 -7.44 -8.28
N LEU A 47 -2.98 -6.69 -9.35
CA LEU A 47 -4.31 -6.32 -9.84
C LEU A 47 -5.17 -7.56 -10.14
N GLU A 48 -4.59 -8.56 -10.79
CA GLU A 48 -5.28 -9.83 -11.08
C GLU A 48 -5.60 -10.61 -9.79
N GLN A 49 -4.68 -10.66 -8.84
CA GLN A 49 -4.93 -11.27 -7.52
C GLN A 49 -6.04 -10.56 -6.76
N ILE A 50 -6.09 -9.22 -6.77
CA ILE A 50 -7.16 -8.45 -6.17
C ILE A 50 -8.49 -8.83 -6.83
N ARG A 51 -8.55 -8.85 -8.15
CA ARG A 51 -9.76 -9.22 -8.90
C ARG A 51 -10.30 -10.60 -8.51
N ILE A 52 -9.42 -11.60 -8.45
CA ILE A 52 -9.79 -12.99 -8.12
C ILE A 52 -10.17 -13.13 -6.63
N GLN A 53 -9.44 -12.49 -5.73
CA GLN A 53 -9.62 -12.66 -4.28
C GLN A 53 -10.70 -11.75 -3.68
N GLN A 54 -11.13 -10.73 -4.37
CA GLN A 54 -12.11 -9.75 -3.89
C GLN A 54 -13.37 -10.38 -3.27
N PRO A 55 -14.06 -11.34 -3.94
CA PRO A 55 -15.26 -11.95 -3.37
C PRO A 55 -14.99 -12.66 -2.04
N LYS A 56 -13.87 -13.36 -1.96
CA LYS A 56 -13.45 -14.08 -0.75
C LYS A 56 -13.10 -13.10 0.39
N LEU A 57 -12.36 -12.05 0.09
CA LEU A 57 -11.99 -11.02 1.08
C LEU A 57 -13.24 -10.31 1.63
N MET A 58 -14.20 -10.01 0.78
CA MET A 58 -15.46 -9.41 1.20
C MET A 58 -16.27 -10.36 2.08
N GLN A 59 -16.43 -11.60 1.67
CA GLN A 59 -17.27 -12.57 2.37
C GLN A 59 -16.66 -13.06 3.69
N GLN A 60 -15.36 -13.36 3.72
CA GLN A 60 -14.70 -13.96 4.87
C GLN A 60 -14.09 -12.93 5.83
N ASN A 61 -13.59 -11.83 5.31
CA ASN A 61 -12.85 -10.84 6.09
C ASN A 61 -13.58 -9.50 6.25
N GLY A 62 -14.73 -9.32 5.60
CA GLY A 62 -15.40 -8.02 5.57
C GLY A 62 -14.52 -6.91 4.99
N LEU A 63 -13.63 -7.25 4.02
CA LEU A 63 -12.64 -6.34 3.46
C LEU A 63 -12.86 -6.15 1.96
N LYS A 64 -13.05 -4.89 1.55
CA LYS A 64 -13.11 -4.48 0.14
C LYS A 64 -11.83 -3.74 -0.24
N LEU A 65 -11.15 -4.20 -1.28
CA LEU A 65 -10.00 -3.52 -1.89
C LEU A 65 -10.49 -2.71 -3.08
N ASN A 66 -10.47 -1.39 -2.96
CA ASN A 66 -10.93 -0.47 -4.00
C ASN A 66 -9.72 0.17 -4.68
N VAL A 67 -9.41 -0.18 -5.92
CA VAL A 67 -8.29 0.40 -6.67
C VAL A 67 -8.75 1.73 -7.25
N VAL A 68 -8.28 2.83 -6.67
CA VAL A 68 -8.68 4.20 -7.05
C VAL A 68 -7.65 4.91 -7.92
N GLY A 69 -6.46 4.34 -8.08
CA GLY A 69 -5.44 4.88 -8.96
C GLY A 69 -4.41 3.84 -9.35
N ILE A 70 -3.99 3.87 -10.60
CA ILE A 70 -2.85 3.11 -11.10
C ILE A 70 -1.93 4.00 -11.92
N ALA A 71 -0.62 3.74 -11.84
CA ALA A 71 0.38 4.46 -12.59
C ALA A 71 1.47 3.55 -13.14
N ASN A 72 1.99 3.89 -14.30
CA ASN A 72 3.25 3.37 -14.82
C ASN A 72 4.30 4.49 -14.87
N SER A 73 5.43 4.28 -15.55
CA SER A 73 6.51 5.28 -15.64
C SER A 73 6.15 6.54 -16.44
N LYS A 74 5.03 6.55 -17.15
CA LYS A 74 4.66 7.64 -18.08
C LYS A 74 3.26 8.18 -17.82
N HIS A 75 2.33 7.32 -17.44
CA HIS A 75 0.91 7.66 -17.35
C HIS A 75 0.32 7.19 -16.02
N ALA A 76 -0.72 7.88 -15.58
CA ALA A 76 -1.57 7.50 -14.46
C ALA A 76 -3.04 7.70 -14.79
N ILE A 77 -3.91 6.91 -14.17
CA ILE A 77 -5.36 7.12 -14.16
C ILE A 77 -5.87 7.02 -12.74
N PHE A 78 -6.90 7.81 -12.45
CA PHE A 78 -7.52 7.87 -11.13
C PHE A 78 -9.04 7.86 -11.28
N CYS A 79 -9.71 7.13 -10.39
CA CYS A 79 -11.17 7.12 -10.27
C CYS A 79 -11.53 6.97 -8.79
N ARG A 80 -12.26 7.95 -8.23
CA ARG A 80 -12.59 7.97 -6.81
C ARG A 80 -13.49 6.80 -6.40
N GLU A 81 -14.37 6.39 -7.30
CA GLU A 81 -15.32 5.30 -7.10
C GLU A 81 -14.67 3.92 -7.24
N GLY A 82 -13.49 3.88 -7.84
CA GLY A 82 -12.72 2.68 -8.14
C GLY A 82 -12.62 2.40 -9.63
N LEU A 83 -11.51 1.81 -10.03
CA LEU A 83 -11.22 1.40 -11.41
C LEU A 83 -11.77 0.01 -11.67
N ASN A 84 -12.22 -0.24 -12.90
CA ASN A 84 -12.55 -1.58 -13.35
C ASN A 84 -11.26 -2.38 -13.59
N LEU A 85 -11.02 -3.41 -12.78
CA LEU A 85 -9.78 -4.19 -12.81
C LEU A 85 -9.57 -4.99 -14.11
N GLU A 86 -10.64 -5.24 -14.88
CA GLU A 86 -10.54 -5.96 -16.16
C GLU A 86 -10.01 -5.05 -17.27
N THR A 87 -10.31 -3.75 -17.22
CA THR A 87 -10.01 -2.79 -18.30
C THR A 87 -8.97 -1.74 -17.92
N CYS A 88 -8.67 -1.58 -16.64
CA CYS A 88 -7.87 -0.45 -16.11
C CYS A 88 -6.47 -0.34 -16.75
N ILE A 89 -5.81 -1.45 -17.09
CA ILE A 89 -4.49 -1.41 -17.73
C ILE A 89 -4.59 -0.89 -19.17
N ASP A 90 -5.64 -1.28 -19.89
CA ASP A 90 -5.87 -0.79 -21.26
C ASP A 90 -6.36 0.66 -21.26
N GLU A 91 -7.16 1.04 -20.27
CA GLU A 91 -7.55 2.44 -20.06
C GLU A 91 -6.34 3.31 -19.72
N LEU A 92 -5.41 2.82 -18.89
CA LEU A 92 -4.16 3.51 -18.60
C LEU A 92 -3.34 3.78 -19.88
N LYS A 93 -3.29 2.81 -20.80
CA LYS A 93 -2.56 2.97 -22.06
C LYS A 93 -3.23 3.95 -23.02
N LYS A 94 -4.57 3.99 -23.06
CA LYS A 94 -5.34 4.78 -24.02
C LYS A 94 -5.63 6.20 -23.51
N ASN A 95 -6.01 6.32 -22.24
CA ASN A 95 -6.56 7.53 -21.64
C ASN A 95 -5.74 8.04 -20.45
N GLY A 96 -4.61 7.39 -20.12
CA GLY A 96 -3.76 7.79 -19.00
C GLY A 96 -3.21 9.20 -19.21
N GLN A 97 -3.27 10.01 -18.16
CA GLN A 97 -2.64 11.33 -18.12
C GLN A 97 -1.13 11.14 -17.93
N GLU A 98 -0.34 12.03 -18.52
CA GLU A 98 1.11 12.05 -18.27
C GLU A 98 1.38 12.22 -16.77
N SER A 99 2.26 11.40 -16.23
CA SER A 99 2.49 11.34 -14.79
C SER A 99 3.97 11.25 -14.45
N SER A 100 4.33 11.97 -13.39
CA SER A 100 5.59 11.87 -12.69
C SER A 100 5.34 11.37 -11.25
N PRO A 101 6.38 11.00 -10.50
CA PRO A 101 6.24 10.70 -9.08
C PRO A 101 5.57 11.85 -8.30
N GLU A 102 5.94 13.09 -8.57
CA GLU A 102 5.38 14.28 -7.93
C GLU A 102 3.89 14.44 -8.26
N HIS A 103 3.50 14.30 -9.53
CA HIS A 103 2.09 14.36 -9.94
C HIS A 103 1.26 13.25 -9.30
N LEU A 104 1.82 12.03 -9.22
CA LEU A 104 1.16 10.91 -8.54
C LEU A 104 0.89 11.23 -7.06
N LYS A 105 1.87 11.78 -6.36
CA LYS A 105 1.72 12.22 -4.97
C LYS A 105 0.65 13.29 -4.82
N GLU A 106 0.71 14.33 -5.65
CA GLU A 106 -0.24 15.44 -5.61
C GLU A 106 -1.68 14.98 -5.81
N GLU A 107 -1.94 14.10 -6.78
CA GLU A 107 -3.29 13.57 -7.01
C GLU A 107 -3.76 12.69 -5.84
N ILE A 108 -2.90 11.85 -5.25
CA ILE A 108 -3.24 11.08 -4.05
C ILE A 108 -3.65 11.99 -2.90
N LEU A 109 -2.87 13.04 -2.64
CA LEU A 109 -3.13 13.97 -1.55
C LEU A 109 -4.37 14.83 -1.82
N LYS A 110 -4.59 15.26 -3.05
CA LYS A 110 -5.76 16.02 -3.49
C LYS A 110 -7.05 15.21 -3.38
N MET A 111 -7.02 13.94 -3.75
CA MET A 111 -8.16 13.04 -3.58
C MET A 111 -8.56 12.88 -2.12
N ASN A 112 -7.61 12.94 -1.18
CA ASN A 112 -7.83 12.92 0.26
C ASN A 112 -8.89 11.89 0.71
N ILE A 113 -8.72 10.64 0.29
CA ILE A 113 -9.64 9.55 0.59
C ILE A 113 -9.22 8.89 1.92
N PHE A 114 -10.22 8.50 2.72
CA PHE A 114 -9.98 7.74 3.95
C PHE A 114 -9.49 6.32 3.64
N ASN A 115 -8.73 5.70 4.55
CA ASN A 115 -8.11 4.37 4.36
C ASN A 115 -7.31 4.26 3.05
N SER A 116 -6.60 5.31 2.67
CA SER A 116 -5.72 5.29 1.51
C SER A 116 -4.47 4.46 1.77
N VAL A 117 -4.13 3.63 0.80
CA VAL A 117 -2.92 2.81 0.80
C VAL A 117 -2.18 3.03 -0.52
N PHE A 118 -0.96 3.48 -0.44
CA PHE A 118 -0.05 3.55 -1.57
C PHE A 118 0.71 2.24 -1.70
N VAL A 119 0.64 1.60 -2.86
CA VAL A 119 1.30 0.33 -3.15
C VAL A 119 2.38 0.56 -4.19
N ASP A 120 3.63 0.40 -3.80
CA ASP A 120 4.77 0.58 -4.70
C ASP A 120 5.28 -0.77 -5.23
N CYS A 121 4.98 -1.03 -6.50
CA CYS A 121 5.46 -2.17 -7.28
C CYS A 121 6.59 -1.77 -8.26
N THR A 122 7.24 -0.63 -8.04
CA THR A 122 8.35 -0.15 -8.87
C THR A 122 9.72 -0.54 -8.30
N ALA A 123 10.76 -0.15 -9.01
CA ALA A 123 12.15 -0.18 -8.54
C ALA A 123 12.78 1.23 -8.68
N ASN A 124 11.96 2.28 -8.53
CA ASN A 124 12.36 3.66 -8.77
C ASN A 124 12.61 4.39 -7.46
N GLN A 125 13.76 5.05 -7.32
CA GLN A 125 14.14 5.85 -6.15
C GLN A 125 13.16 7.02 -5.93
N ALA A 126 12.83 7.78 -6.98
CA ALA A 126 11.94 8.93 -6.85
C ALA A 126 10.54 8.56 -6.35
N VAL A 127 10.06 7.32 -6.61
CA VAL A 127 8.80 6.84 -6.05
C VAL A 127 8.94 6.50 -4.57
N SER A 128 10.07 5.90 -4.16
CA SER A 128 10.32 5.58 -2.75
C SER A 128 10.53 6.84 -1.89
N ASP A 129 11.02 7.91 -2.47
CA ASP A 129 11.22 9.20 -1.79
C ASP A 129 9.91 9.89 -1.41
N LEU A 130 8.78 9.48 -2.01
CA LEU A 130 7.44 9.99 -1.67
C LEU A 130 6.91 9.44 -0.34
N TYR A 131 7.45 8.35 0.18
CA TYR A 131 6.85 7.64 1.31
C TYR A 131 6.71 8.49 2.56
N GLU A 132 7.72 9.29 2.89
CA GLU A 132 7.68 10.15 4.07
C GLU A 132 6.49 11.12 4.02
N GLU A 133 6.29 11.77 2.88
CA GLU A 133 5.21 12.73 2.73
C GLU A 133 3.84 12.05 2.69
N LEU A 134 3.72 10.89 2.04
CA LEU A 134 2.50 10.09 2.05
C LEU A 134 2.13 9.64 3.46
N LEU A 135 3.09 9.11 4.22
CA LEU A 135 2.89 8.73 5.62
C LEU A 135 2.49 9.92 6.48
N ASN A 136 3.13 11.09 6.30
CA ASN A 136 2.76 12.31 7.01
C ASN A 136 1.34 12.81 6.69
N ASN A 137 0.76 12.40 5.57
CA ASN A 137 -0.62 12.70 5.17
C ASN A 137 -1.61 11.54 5.41
N ASN A 138 -1.27 10.61 6.30
CA ASN A 138 -2.10 9.47 6.70
C ASN A 138 -2.43 8.52 5.53
N VAL A 139 -1.51 8.35 4.59
CA VAL A 139 -1.56 7.32 3.56
C VAL A 139 -0.62 6.19 3.97
N SER A 140 -1.16 4.99 4.18
CA SER A 140 -0.33 3.81 4.45
C SER A 140 0.50 3.43 3.23
N VAL A 141 1.68 2.86 3.43
CA VAL A 141 2.56 2.43 2.34
C VAL A 141 2.79 0.93 2.41
N VAL A 142 2.62 0.26 1.27
CA VAL A 142 2.96 -1.15 1.07
C VAL A 142 3.95 -1.23 -0.08
N ALA A 143 5.18 -1.67 0.17
CA ALA A 143 6.26 -1.62 -0.79
C ALA A 143 6.78 -3.01 -1.18
N ALA A 144 6.73 -3.31 -2.48
CA ALA A 144 7.59 -4.32 -3.10
C ALA A 144 8.94 -3.73 -3.52
N ASN A 145 9.01 -2.40 -3.65
CA ASN A 145 10.23 -1.65 -3.85
C ASN A 145 11.14 -1.75 -2.62
N LYS A 146 12.37 -2.21 -2.83
CA LYS A 146 13.32 -2.48 -1.74
C LYS A 146 14.08 -1.25 -1.26
N ILE A 147 14.09 -0.18 -2.05
CA ILE A 147 14.98 0.97 -1.87
C ILE A 147 14.81 1.63 -0.50
N ALA A 148 13.57 2.00 -0.14
CA ALA A 148 13.32 2.68 1.13
C ALA A 148 13.67 1.82 2.36
N ALA A 149 13.32 0.53 2.33
CA ALA A 149 13.57 -0.39 3.44
C ALA A 149 15.05 -0.80 3.57
N SER A 150 15.83 -0.70 2.47
CA SER A 150 17.28 -0.98 2.44
C SER A 150 18.15 0.29 2.43
N SER A 151 17.56 1.46 2.62
CA SER A 151 18.26 2.74 2.71
C SER A 151 19.05 2.87 4.03
N SER A 152 19.52 4.07 4.37
CA SER A 152 20.16 4.29 5.66
C SER A 152 19.23 3.91 6.82
N TYR A 153 19.80 3.40 7.90
CA TYR A 153 19.03 3.04 9.11
C TYR A 153 18.20 4.19 9.65
N GLU A 154 18.72 5.41 9.57
CA GLU A 154 18.02 6.63 9.99
C GLU A 154 16.76 6.86 9.17
N ASN A 155 16.83 6.74 7.84
CA ASN A 155 15.65 6.88 6.98
C ASN A 155 14.62 5.78 7.24
N TYR A 156 15.08 4.54 7.37
CA TYR A 156 14.22 3.40 7.71
C TYR A 156 13.46 3.63 9.03
N ILE A 157 14.17 4.01 10.09
CA ILE A 157 13.56 4.30 11.41
C ILE A 157 12.57 5.45 11.30
N LYS A 158 12.94 6.52 10.60
CA LYS A 158 12.07 7.70 10.39
C LYS A 158 10.74 7.31 9.75
N LEU A 159 10.75 6.48 8.72
CA LEU A 159 9.53 6.00 8.05
C LEU A 159 8.67 5.13 9.00
N LYS A 160 9.30 4.22 9.76
CA LYS A 160 8.60 3.38 10.74
C LYS A 160 7.97 4.21 11.88
N GLU A 161 8.71 5.17 12.41
CA GLU A 161 8.23 6.04 13.49
C GLU A 161 7.10 6.95 12.99
N THR A 162 7.24 7.53 11.81
CA THR A 162 6.19 8.34 11.18
C THR A 162 4.90 7.52 11.03
N ALA A 163 4.98 6.30 10.51
CA ALA A 163 3.84 5.42 10.39
C ALA A 163 3.20 5.11 11.75
N ARG A 164 4.02 4.79 12.76
CA ARG A 164 3.56 4.51 14.14
C ARG A 164 2.86 5.72 14.77
N HIS A 165 3.46 6.90 14.71
CA HIS A 165 2.89 8.14 15.27
C HIS A 165 1.58 8.55 14.58
N ARG A 166 1.42 8.23 13.31
CA ARG A 166 0.18 8.49 12.55
C ARG A 166 -0.87 7.39 12.68
N GLY A 167 -0.56 6.26 13.33
CA GLY A 167 -1.46 5.11 13.44
C GLY A 167 -1.74 4.41 12.11
N ILE A 168 -0.83 4.52 11.15
CA ILE A 168 -0.91 3.90 9.83
C ILE A 168 0.21 2.88 9.63
N LYS A 169 0.27 2.23 8.46
CA LYS A 169 1.20 1.14 8.21
C LYS A 169 2.26 1.51 7.16
N PHE A 170 3.49 1.08 7.43
CA PHE A 170 4.57 0.94 6.45
C PHE A 170 4.96 -0.54 6.40
N LEU A 171 4.58 -1.22 5.32
CA LEU A 171 4.73 -2.67 5.14
C LEU A 171 5.60 -2.97 3.92
N PHE A 172 6.52 -3.93 4.04
CA PHE A 172 7.48 -4.29 2.99
C PHE A 172 7.87 -5.77 3.05
N GLU A 173 6.90 -6.66 3.33
CA GLU A 173 7.10 -8.11 3.49
C GLU A 173 7.83 -8.75 2.31
N THR A 174 7.45 -8.39 1.07
CA THR A 174 8.02 -8.98 -0.14
C THR A 174 9.46 -8.54 -0.45
N ASN A 175 10.05 -7.69 0.38
CA ASN A 175 11.44 -7.25 0.20
C ASN A 175 12.44 -8.35 0.56
N VAL A 176 12.05 -9.31 1.41
CA VAL A 176 12.88 -10.43 1.86
C VAL A 176 12.11 -11.73 1.66
N GLY A 177 12.75 -12.72 1.03
CA GLY A 177 12.17 -14.06 0.87
C GLY A 177 11.01 -14.17 -0.12
N ALA A 178 10.86 -13.21 -1.02
CA ALA A 178 9.79 -13.16 -2.04
C ALA A 178 8.38 -13.34 -1.45
N GLY A 179 7.74 -14.47 -1.65
CA GLY A 179 6.39 -14.77 -1.13
C GLY A 179 6.34 -15.40 0.26
N LEU A 180 7.49 -15.56 0.93
CA LEU A 180 7.53 -16.15 2.28
C LEU A 180 7.27 -15.06 3.34
N PRO A 181 6.52 -15.34 4.42
CA PRO A 181 6.23 -14.40 5.50
C PRO A 181 7.42 -14.29 6.47
N ILE A 182 8.51 -13.68 6.04
CA ILE A 182 9.77 -13.63 6.79
C ILE A 182 9.77 -12.48 7.80
N ILE A 183 9.49 -11.26 7.34
CA ILE A 183 9.57 -10.04 8.17
C ILE A 183 8.52 -10.09 9.28
N ASN A 184 7.29 -10.46 8.97
CA ASN A 184 6.23 -10.58 9.98
C ASN A 184 6.55 -11.67 10.99
N THR A 185 7.00 -12.85 10.54
CA THR A 185 7.41 -13.95 11.45
C THR A 185 8.54 -13.52 12.37
N MET A 186 9.57 -12.85 11.84
CA MET A 186 10.67 -12.33 12.66
C MET A 186 10.17 -11.30 13.69
N ASN A 187 9.29 -10.40 13.30
CA ASN A 187 8.72 -9.41 14.21
C ASN A 187 7.89 -10.09 15.32
N ASP A 188 7.12 -11.11 15.00
CA ASP A 188 6.32 -11.84 15.97
C ASP A 188 7.22 -12.58 16.98
N LEU A 189 8.29 -13.21 16.53
CA LEU A 189 9.29 -13.85 17.40
C LEU A 189 9.97 -12.83 18.32
N ILE A 190 10.44 -11.71 17.77
CA ILE A 190 11.09 -10.64 18.55
C ILE A 190 10.11 -10.05 19.59
N ASN A 191 8.87 -9.83 19.19
CA ASN A 191 7.84 -9.28 20.09
C ASN A 191 7.44 -10.28 21.21
N SER A 192 7.62 -11.59 20.99
CA SER A 192 7.43 -12.61 22.02
C SER A 192 8.64 -12.81 22.93
N GLY A 193 9.73 -12.08 22.71
CA GLY A 193 10.94 -12.12 23.54
C GLY A 193 12.07 -12.97 22.97
N ASP A 194 11.92 -13.53 21.79
CA ASP A 194 12.96 -14.31 21.13
C ASP A 194 14.02 -13.41 20.48
N HIS A 195 15.19 -13.98 20.21
CA HIS A 195 16.32 -13.33 19.57
C HIS A 195 16.71 -14.06 18.29
N ILE A 196 16.75 -13.35 17.18
CA ILE A 196 17.19 -13.91 15.90
C ILE A 196 18.71 -13.99 15.88
N LEU A 197 19.24 -15.20 15.92
CA LEU A 197 20.69 -15.44 15.91
C LEU A 197 21.26 -15.44 14.49
N LYS A 198 20.51 -15.99 13.53
CA LYS A 198 20.95 -16.12 12.13
C LYS A 198 19.76 -16.28 11.21
N LEU A 199 19.83 -15.61 10.06
CA LEU A 199 18.91 -15.80 8.94
C LEU A 199 19.70 -16.26 7.71
N SER A 200 19.29 -17.37 7.09
CA SER A 200 19.90 -17.87 5.85
C SER A 200 18.80 -18.18 4.84
N LEU A 201 18.84 -17.52 3.69
CA LEU A 201 17.81 -17.64 2.64
C LEU A 201 18.39 -18.21 1.34
N ILE A 202 19.51 -17.68 0.87
CA ILE A 202 20.11 -18.00 -0.44
C ILE A 202 20.54 -19.45 -0.52
N HIS A 203 21.15 -19.98 0.53
CA HIS A 203 21.65 -21.36 0.57
C HIS A 203 20.57 -22.45 0.70
N ILE A 204 19.33 -22.05 1.01
CA ILE A 204 18.22 -22.97 1.21
C ILE A 204 17.26 -22.94 0.00
N SER A 205 17.08 -21.78 -0.64
CA SER A 205 16.12 -21.59 -1.74
C SER A 205 16.68 -21.83 -3.15
N GLU A 206 18.00 -21.80 -3.32
CA GLU A 206 18.68 -21.93 -4.63
C GLU A 206 18.84 -23.36 -5.21
N PRO A 207 18.80 -24.49 -4.45
CA PRO A 207 19.04 -25.81 -5.03
C PRO A 207 18.04 -26.26 -6.08
N THR A 208 16.87 -25.63 -6.16
CA THR A 208 15.81 -25.96 -7.12
C THR A 208 16.01 -25.33 -8.49
N ARG A 209 16.84 -24.31 -8.62
CA ARG A 209 17.06 -23.59 -9.89
C ARG A 209 17.91 -24.38 -10.90
N LEU A 210 18.71 -25.32 -10.44
CA LEU A 210 19.59 -26.15 -11.28
C LEU A 210 18.90 -27.38 -11.89
N ARG A 211 17.62 -27.63 -11.60
CA ARG A 211 16.87 -28.79 -12.12
C ARG A 211 15.89 -28.48 -13.24
N CYS A 212 15.84 -27.24 -13.72
CA CYS A 212 15.00 -26.82 -14.85
C CYS A 212 15.84 -26.49 -16.09
N ILE A 213 16.82 -27.35 -16.42
CA ILE A 213 17.50 -27.38 -17.73
C ILE A 213 17.09 -28.67 -18.44
#